data_a207b56f4b567d544a83187a24dcab16
#
_entry.id   a207b56f4b567d544a83187a24dcab16
#
_cell.length_a   1.000
_cell.length_b   1.000
_cell.length_c   1.000
_cell.angle_alpha   90.00
_cell.angle_beta   90.00
_cell.angle_gamma   90.00
#
_symmetry.space_group_name_H-M   'P 1'
#
loop_
_entity.id
_entity.type
_entity.pdbx_description
1 polymer ?
#
loop_
_entity_poly.entity_id
_entity_poly.type
_entity_poly.pdbx_seq_one_letter_code
_entity_poly.pdbx_strand_id
1 'polypeptide(L)'
;VVLAGKLFKDRLLFHGRGWLGLVPDLECIRTFFPIFIGRQSNQGDDALLGAVVRSYQRCEMEIVPGTHYAPELLAQSGVLTMTKPSATIRQDIEYGWAIAKEMGRLDIGQSITVRDRTVLAVEAVEGTDACIQRTGQLCPRGGFTLVKVAKPQQDRRFDQPTIGLHTIAQMQRTGGRAIAIEAGETIIVDRDEVLRQADAAGITIVCLSHSELSSCAA
;
A
#
# COMPACT_ATOMS: atom_id res chain seq x y z
N VAL A 1 6.28 -19.30 9.77
CA VAL A 1 4.88 -19.08 9.33
C VAL A 1 4.84 -17.82 8.45
N VAL A 2 4.06 -17.85 7.37
CA VAL A 2 3.77 -16.69 6.54
C VAL A 2 2.29 -16.33 6.70
N LEU A 3 2.01 -15.05 6.93
CA LEU A 3 0.64 -14.55 6.94
C LEU A 3 0.27 -14.10 5.53
N ALA A 4 -0.79 -14.67 4.97
CA ALA A 4 -1.32 -14.31 3.65
C ALA A 4 -2.79 -13.98 3.77
N GLY A 5 -3.20 -12.82 3.26
CA GLY A 5 -4.59 -12.40 3.28
C GLY A 5 -4.76 -10.93 3.66
N LYS A 6 -5.99 -10.46 3.60
CA LYS A 6 -6.36 -9.08 3.95
C LYS A 6 -7.20 -9.07 5.22
N LEU A 7 -6.77 -8.31 6.23
CA LEU A 7 -7.58 -8.02 7.40
C LEU A 7 -8.48 -6.81 7.10
N PHE A 8 -9.79 -7.02 7.13
CA PHE A 8 -10.77 -5.95 6.89
C PHE A 8 -11.04 -5.18 8.19
N LYS A 9 -10.25 -4.16 8.45
CA LYS A 9 -10.30 -3.33 9.67
C LYS A 9 -11.58 -2.55 9.85
N ASP A 10 -12.09 -1.99 8.74
CA ASP A 10 -13.37 -1.29 8.70
C ASP A 10 -14.49 -2.12 9.29
N ARG A 11 -14.53 -3.41 8.95
CA ARG A 11 -15.50 -4.35 9.50
C ARG A 11 -15.25 -4.67 10.97
N LEU A 12 -13.98 -4.75 11.38
CA LEU A 12 -13.60 -5.12 12.74
C LEU A 12 -13.81 -3.95 13.73
N LEU A 13 -13.48 -2.72 13.31
CA LEU A 13 -13.45 -1.54 14.17
C LEU A 13 -14.75 -0.72 14.11
N PHE A 14 -15.40 -0.62 12.96
CA PHE A 14 -16.49 0.32 12.73
C PHE A 14 -17.86 -0.33 12.44
N HIS A 15 -17.92 -1.59 12.02
CA HIS A 15 -19.17 -2.25 11.68
C HIS A 15 -19.63 -3.27 12.73
N GLY A 16 -19.39 -3.05 13.98
CA GLY A 16 -19.73 -3.75 15.24
C GLY A 16 -20.73 -4.93 15.30
N ARG A 17 -21.26 -5.40 14.18
CA ARG A 17 -22.19 -6.54 14.10
C ARG A 17 -21.53 -7.88 13.76
N GLY A 18 -20.26 -7.88 13.38
CA GLY A 18 -19.54 -9.11 12.97
C GLY A 18 -19.05 -9.97 14.14
N TRP A 19 -18.87 -9.40 15.31
CA TRP A 19 -18.28 -10.12 16.43
C TRP A 19 -19.30 -10.84 17.31
N LEU A 20 -20.58 -10.57 17.16
CA LEU A 20 -21.64 -11.36 17.82
C LEU A 20 -21.80 -12.78 17.28
N GLY A 21 -21.19 -13.10 16.13
CA GLY A 21 -21.16 -14.44 15.54
C GLY A 21 -19.89 -15.27 15.83
N LEU A 22 -18.86 -14.64 16.38
CA LEU A 22 -17.60 -15.27 16.73
C LEU A 22 -17.44 -15.20 18.24
N VAL A 23 -17.76 -16.30 18.93
CA VAL A 23 -17.44 -16.42 20.36
C VAL A 23 -15.92 -16.47 20.48
N PRO A 24 -15.25 -15.42 21.04
CA PRO A 24 -13.81 -15.45 21.18
C PRO A 24 -13.41 -16.58 22.14
N ASP A 25 -12.46 -17.39 21.73
CA ASP A 25 -11.84 -18.36 22.61
C ASP A 25 -10.89 -17.69 23.62
N LEU A 26 -10.41 -18.46 24.59
CA LEU A 26 -9.52 -17.95 25.63
C LEU A 26 -8.23 -17.34 25.06
N GLU A 27 -7.72 -17.88 23.97
CA GLU A 27 -6.48 -17.38 23.35
C GLU A 27 -6.74 -16.06 22.58
N CYS A 28 -7.89 -15.92 21.95
CA CYS A 28 -8.35 -14.68 21.34
C CYS A 28 -8.50 -13.58 22.41
N ILE A 29 -9.15 -13.89 23.52
CA ILE A 29 -9.30 -12.97 24.66
C ILE A 29 -7.91 -12.57 25.18
N ARG A 30 -7.04 -13.54 25.50
CA ARG A 30 -5.69 -13.31 26.00
C ARG A 30 -4.83 -12.45 25.06
N THR A 31 -5.00 -12.61 23.75
CA THR A 31 -4.23 -11.92 22.74
C THR A 31 -4.70 -10.47 22.53
N PHE A 32 -6.00 -10.26 22.49
CA PHE A 32 -6.57 -8.95 22.12
C PHE A 32 -7.08 -8.11 23.29
N PHE A 33 -7.43 -8.73 24.43
CA PHE A 33 -7.90 -8.02 25.61
C PHE A 33 -6.98 -6.90 26.12
N PRO A 34 -5.63 -7.07 26.14
CA PRO A 34 -4.73 -5.98 26.55
C PRO A 34 -4.79 -4.75 25.64
N ILE A 35 -5.14 -4.94 24.36
CA ILE A 35 -5.26 -3.85 23.38
C ILE A 35 -6.54 -3.05 23.62
N PHE A 36 -7.64 -3.75 23.96
CA PHE A 36 -8.94 -3.09 24.20
C PHE A 36 -9.06 -2.40 25.56
N ILE A 37 -8.32 -2.89 26.58
CA ILE A 37 -8.34 -2.31 27.93
C ILE A 37 -7.16 -1.38 28.18
N GLY A 38 -6.02 -1.65 27.56
CA GLY A 38 -4.85 -0.76 27.65
C GLY A 38 -5.17 0.57 27.01
N ARG A 39 -5.23 1.64 27.80
CA ARG A 39 -5.35 3.04 27.36
C ARG A 39 -4.14 3.54 26.56
N GLN A 40 -3.35 2.65 25.95
CA GLN A 40 -2.29 3.05 25.02
C GLN A 40 -2.93 3.36 23.67
N SER A 41 -2.94 4.62 23.34
CA SER A 41 -3.69 5.34 22.32
C SER A 41 -3.30 5.04 20.86
N ASN A 42 -2.57 4.00 20.54
CA ASN A 42 -2.29 3.57 19.18
C ASN A 42 -3.07 2.28 18.89
N GLN A 43 -4.31 2.43 18.47
CA GLN A 43 -5.12 1.38 17.86
C GLN A 43 -4.74 1.19 16.37
N GLY A 44 -3.51 1.53 16.01
CA GLY A 44 -2.99 1.34 14.66
C GLY A 44 -2.93 -0.15 14.29
N ASP A 45 -2.85 -0.41 13.03
CA ASP A 45 -2.72 -1.74 12.42
C ASP A 45 -1.64 -2.58 13.05
N ASP A 46 -0.52 -1.94 13.38
CA ASP A 46 0.66 -2.56 13.96
C ASP A 46 0.39 -3.15 15.34
N ALA A 47 -0.53 -2.59 16.12
CA ALA A 47 -0.86 -3.09 17.45
C ALA A 47 -1.63 -4.42 17.39
N LEU A 48 -2.62 -4.53 16.50
CA LEU A 48 -3.42 -5.76 16.33
C LEU A 48 -2.57 -6.88 15.74
N LEU A 49 -1.85 -6.58 14.66
CA LEU A 49 -0.99 -7.57 13.99
C LEU A 49 0.21 -7.94 14.85
N GLY A 50 0.78 -7.00 15.61
CA GLY A 50 1.80 -7.27 16.61
C GLY A 50 1.32 -8.21 17.72
N ALA A 51 0.05 -8.15 18.12
CA ALA A 51 -0.52 -9.09 19.08
C ALA A 51 -0.62 -10.50 18.50
N VAL A 52 -1.00 -10.62 17.23
CA VAL A 52 -0.99 -11.91 16.50
C VAL A 52 0.43 -12.46 16.45
N VAL A 53 1.42 -11.67 16.07
CA VAL A 53 2.83 -12.09 16.06
C VAL A 53 3.26 -12.61 17.42
N ARG A 54 2.97 -11.87 18.51
CA ARG A 54 3.30 -12.33 19.88
C ARG A 54 2.60 -13.63 20.26
N SER A 55 1.37 -13.87 19.78
CA SER A 55 0.66 -15.13 20.00
C SER A 55 1.41 -16.32 19.37
N TYR A 56 1.84 -16.18 18.11
CA TYR A 56 2.62 -17.20 17.43
C TYR A 56 4.00 -17.41 18.08
N GLN A 57 4.67 -16.35 18.50
CA GLN A 57 5.96 -16.45 19.21
C GLN A 57 5.85 -17.22 20.54
N ARG A 58 4.71 -17.10 21.26
CA ARG A 58 4.46 -17.94 22.47
C ARG A 58 4.38 -19.43 22.16
N CYS A 59 4.06 -19.77 20.93
CA CYS A 59 4.03 -21.15 20.44
C CYS A 59 5.34 -21.56 19.74
N GLU A 60 6.44 -20.82 19.97
CA GLU A 60 7.74 -21.06 19.34
C GLU A 60 7.71 -21.00 17.79
N MET A 61 6.73 -20.30 17.23
CA MET A 61 6.60 -20.10 15.80
C MET A 61 7.08 -18.69 15.41
N GLU A 62 7.98 -18.63 14.42
CA GLU A 62 8.45 -17.39 13.84
C GLU A 62 7.57 -17.01 12.63
N ILE A 63 7.10 -15.75 12.59
CA ILE A 63 6.43 -15.18 11.42
C ILE A 63 7.48 -14.43 10.59
N VAL A 64 7.58 -14.80 9.32
CA VAL A 64 8.48 -14.20 8.34
C VAL A 64 7.68 -13.58 7.18
N PRO A 65 8.20 -12.55 6.50
CA PRO A 65 7.57 -12.00 5.31
C PRO A 65 7.36 -13.07 4.23
N GLY A 66 6.25 -13.01 3.49
CA GLY A 66 6.02 -13.91 2.37
C GLY A 66 7.10 -13.81 1.29
N THR A 67 7.62 -12.62 1.09
CA THR A 67 8.73 -12.32 0.17
C THR A 67 10.07 -12.93 0.57
N HIS A 68 10.19 -13.46 1.80
CA HIS A 68 11.36 -14.26 2.19
C HIS A 68 11.49 -15.54 1.35
N TYR A 69 10.37 -16.14 0.96
CA TYR A 69 10.32 -17.36 0.14
C TYR A 69 10.09 -17.07 -1.36
N ALA A 70 9.67 -15.87 -1.70
CA ALA A 70 9.35 -15.44 -3.05
C ALA A 70 9.86 -14.00 -3.30
N PRO A 71 11.18 -13.77 -3.24
CA PRO A 71 11.77 -12.44 -3.43
C PRO A 71 11.53 -11.89 -4.84
N GLU A 72 11.26 -12.74 -5.81
CA GLU A 72 10.92 -12.38 -7.20
C GLU A 72 9.61 -11.61 -7.32
N LEU A 73 8.74 -11.66 -6.31
CA LEU A 73 7.51 -10.85 -6.27
C LEU A 73 7.78 -9.35 -6.05
N LEU A 74 8.95 -9.02 -5.51
CA LEU A 74 9.33 -7.62 -5.27
C LEU A 74 9.73 -6.93 -6.56
N ALA A 75 9.16 -5.74 -6.76
CA ALA A 75 9.45 -4.92 -7.93
C ALA A 75 10.92 -4.46 -7.92
N GLN A 76 11.57 -4.61 -9.07
CA GLN A 76 12.94 -4.13 -9.31
C GLN A 76 12.90 -2.70 -9.83
N SER A 77 13.95 -1.90 -9.53
CA SER A 77 14.09 -0.52 -9.98
C SER A 77 14.08 -0.41 -11.51
N GLY A 78 13.45 0.64 -12.00
CA GLY A 78 13.39 0.99 -13.42
C GLY A 78 11.97 1.33 -13.90
N VAL A 79 11.88 1.63 -15.21
CA VAL A 79 10.59 1.75 -15.90
C VAL A 79 10.16 0.35 -16.32
N LEU A 80 9.05 -0.14 -15.77
CA LEU A 80 8.62 -1.53 -15.95
C LEU A 80 7.74 -1.73 -17.20
N THR A 81 7.13 -0.66 -17.71
CA THR A 81 6.26 -0.64 -18.90
C THR A 81 7.02 -0.14 -20.14
N MET A 82 6.46 -0.41 -21.32
CA MET A 82 7.03 0.06 -22.59
C MET A 82 6.99 1.60 -22.69
N THR A 83 5.93 2.21 -22.17
CA THR A 83 5.77 3.67 -22.15
C THR A 83 6.63 4.27 -21.05
N LYS A 84 7.50 5.22 -21.43
CA LYS A 84 8.35 5.95 -20.47
C LYS A 84 7.62 7.16 -19.87
N PRO A 85 7.91 7.52 -18.61
CA PRO A 85 7.30 8.68 -17.99
C PRO A 85 7.77 9.99 -18.69
N SER A 86 6.82 10.88 -18.97
CA SER A 86 7.11 12.24 -19.45
C SER A 86 7.80 13.07 -18.35
N ALA A 87 8.34 14.23 -18.70
CA ALA A 87 8.91 15.17 -17.72
C ALA A 87 7.89 15.57 -16.65
N THR A 88 6.64 15.82 -17.04
CA THR A 88 5.55 16.18 -16.12
C THR A 88 5.26 15.02 -15.13
N ILE A 89 5.18 13.79 -15.65
CA ILE A 89 4.97 12.61 -14.79
C ILE A 89 6.13 12.46 -13.79
N ARG A 90 7.38 12.67 -14.21
CA ARG A 90 8.53 12.62 -13.29
C ARG A 90 8.43 13.66 -12.17
N GLN A 91 8.07 14.90 -12.51
CA GLN A 91 7.85 15.97 -11.53
C GLN A 91 6.72 15.64 -10.55
N ASP A 92 5.62 15.05 -11.04
CA ASP A 92 4.53 14.58 -10.19
C ASP A 92 4.96 13.46 -9.25
N ILE A 93 5.79 12.51 -9.73
CA ILE A 93 6.36 11.44 -8.92
C ILE A 93 7.25 12.01 -7.81
N GLU A 94 8.22 12.86 -8.16
CA GLU A 94 9.15 13.48 -7.19
C GLU A 94 8.39 14.24 -6.11
N TYR A 95 7.43 15.08 -6.52
CA TYR A 95 6.60 15.86 -5.61
C TYR A 95 5.74 14.95 -4.70
N GLY A 96 5.06 13.97 -5.29
CA GLY A 96 4.18 13.06 -4.56
C GLY A 96 4.93 12.12 -3.63
N TRP A 97 6.16 11.74 -3.99
CA TRP A 97 6.95 10.80 -3.20
C TRP A 97 7.30 11.35 -1.81
N ALA A 98 7.80 12.57 -1.76
CA ALA A 98 8.14 13.23 -0.49
C ALA A 98 6.90 13.29 0.45
N ILE A 99 5.75 13.66 -0.11
CA ILE A 99 4.50 13.75 0.65
C ILE A 99 4.02 12.37 1.07
N ALA A 100 4.07 11.36 0.19
CA ALA A 100 3.66 9.99 0.52
C ALA A 100 4.51 9.39 1.65
N LYS A 101 5.83 9.65 1.67
CA LYS A 101 6.71 9.22 2.76
C LYS A 101 6.37 9.90 4.09
N GLU A 102 6.07 11.20 4.09
CA GLU A 102 5.63 11.90 5.30
C GLU A 102 4.27 11.39 5.80
N MET A 103 3.32 11.14 4.91
CA MET A 103 2.05 10.51 5.27
C MET A 103 2.25 9.12 5.88
N GLY A 104 3.16 8.32 5.30
CA GLY A 104 3.56 7.03 5.84
C GLY A 104 4.18 7.14 7.23
N ARG A 105 5.04 8.13 7.47
CA ARG A 105 5.64 8.41 8.79
C ARG A 105 4.60 8.78 9.83
N LEU A 106 3.53 9.47 9.43
CA LEU A 106 2.40 9.84 10.29
C LEU A 106 1.35 8.72 10.42
N ASP A 107 1.56 7.58 9.78
CA ASP A 107 0.64 6.43 9.74
C ASP A 107 -0.76 6.78 9.20
N ILE A 108 -0.87 7.76 8.30
CA ILE A 108 -2.12 8.16 7.65
C ILE A 108 -2.48 7.17 6.53
N GLY A 109 -1.51 6.91 5.63
CA GLY A 109 -1.65 6.05 4.47
C GLY A 109 -0.34 5.93 3.72
N GLN A 110 -0.37 5.27 2.55
CA GLN A 110 0.83 4.98 1.77
C GLN A 110 0.69 5.32 0.28
N SER A 111 -0.45 5.86 -0.13
CA SER A 111 -0.70 6.24 -1.53
C SER A 111 -1.23 7.67 -1.63
N ILE A 112 -0.79 8.35 -2.68
CA ILE A 112 -1.22 9.71 -3.00
C ILE A 112 -1.40 9.84 -4.52
N THR A 113 -2.34 10.64 -4.95
CA THR A 113 -2.52 10.95 -6.36
C THR A 113 -2.15 12.41 -6.62
N VAL A 114 -1.37 12.62 -7.68
CA VAL A 114 -0.80 13.93 -8.02
C VAL A 114 -1.03 14.21 -9.50
N ARG A 115 -1.29 15.45 -9.83
CA ARG A 115 -1.26 15.99 -11.20
C ARG A 115 -0.75 17.40 -11.19
N ASP A 116 0.18 17.70 -12.11
CA ASP A 116 0.79 19.01 -12.26
C ASP A 116 1.33 19.57 -10.92
N ARG A 117 2.00 18.70 -10.12
CA ARG A 117 2.50 18.97 -8.76
C ARG A 117 1.40 19.44 -7.79
N THR A 118 0.18 18.99 -8.00
CA THR A 118 -0.95 19.27 -7.12
C THR A 118 -1.47 17.93 -6.57
N VAL A 119 -1.58 17.80 -5.26
CA VAL A 119 -2.20 16.66 -4.61
C VAL A 119 -3.70 16.67 -4.88
N LEU A 120 -4.21 15.61 -5.48
CA LEU A 120 -5.65 15.45 -5.73
C LEU A 120 -6.34 14.69 -4.62
N ALA A 121 -5.73 13.59 -4.17
CA ALA A 121 -6.25 12.79 -3.07
C ALA A 121 -5.12 12.09 -2.33
N VAL A 122 -5.32 11.86 -1.05
CA VAL A 122 -4.44 11.07 -0.18
C VAL A 122 -5.22 9.86 0.31
N GLU A 123 -4.57 8.70 0.34
CA GLU A 123 -5.12 7.48 0.93
C GLU A 123 -5.12 7.63 2.46
N ALA A 124 -6.22 7.22 3.08
CA ALA A 124 -6.32 7.02 4.52
C ALA A 124 -6.96 5.65 4.79
N VAL A 125 -7.88 5.55 5.76
CA VAL A 125 -8.54 4.30 6.16
C VAL A 125 -9.36 3.64 5.02
N GLU A 126 -9.76 4.41 4.02
CA GLU A 126 -10.55 3.93 2.88
C GLU A 126 -9.78 3.04 1.90
N GLY A 127 -8.45 3.11 1.91
CA GLY A 127 -7.56 2.34 1.04
C GLY A 127 -7.35 2.93 -0.36
N THR A 128 -6.36 2.36 -1.07
CA THR A 128 -5.87 2.86 -2.36
C THR A 128 -6.97 2.96 -3.43
N ASP A 129 -7.86 1.98 -3.51
CA ASP A 129 -8.89 1.94 -4.57
C ASP A 129 -9.89 3.09 -4.45
N ALA A 130 -10.35 3.37 -3.23
CA ALA A 130 -11.26 4.49 -2.97
C ALA A 130 -10.56 5.84 -3.21
N CYS A 131 -9.27 5.95 -2.87
CA CYS A 131 -8.44 7.11 -3.17
C CYS A 131 -8.37 7.36 -4.70
N ILE A 132 -8.12 6.32 -5.51
CA ILE A 132 -8.11 6.42 -6.98
C ILE A 132 -9.49 6.83 -7.52
N GLN A 133 -10.56 6.24 -7.03
CA GLN A 133 -11.93 6.57 -7.45
C GLN A 133 -12.28 8.03 -7.15
N ARG A 134 -11.96 8.51 -5.94
CA ARG A 134 -12.13 9.91 -5.55
C ARG A 134 -11.34 10.85 -6.45
N THR A 135 -10.12 10.45 -6.82
CA THR A 135 -9.29 11.21 -7.76
C THR A 135 -9.98 11.36 -9.12
N GLY A 136 -10.56 10.29 -9.64
CA GLY A 136 -11.30 10.34 -10.91
C GLY A 136 -12.48 11.33 -10.87
N GLN A 137 -13.16 11.45 -9.72
CA GLN A 137 -14.23 12.44 -9.53
C GLN A 137 -13.70 13.87 -9.47
N LEU A 138 -12.57 14.09 -8.77
CA LEU A 138 -11.93 15.40 -8.63
C LEU A 138 -11.25 15.86 -9.92
N CYS A 139 -10.73 14.93 -10.71
CA CYS A 139 -10.01 15.17 -11.95
C CYS A 139 -10.62 14.39 -13.14
N PRO A 140 -11.81 14.75 -13.64
CA PRO A 140 -12.48 14.01 -14.73
C PRO A 140 -11.70 13.98 -16.04
N ARG A 141 -10.75 14.91 -16.23
CA ARG A 141 -9.84 14.92 -17.39
C ARG A 141 -8.75 13.85 -17.29
N GLY A 142 -8.62 13.17 -16.16
CA GLY A 142 -7.58 12.18 -15.90
C GLY A 142 -6.16 12.78 -15.94
N GLY A 143 -5.18 11.98 -16.33
CA GLY A 143 -3.80 12.42 -16.49
C GLY A 143 -3.01 12.48 -15.18
N PHE A 144 -3.51 11.92 -14.09
CA PHE A 144 -2.84 11.92 -12.79
C PHE A 144 -1.89 10.73 -12.61
N THR A 145 -0.99 10.89 -11.68
CA THR A 145 -0.02 9.88 -11.22
C THR A 145 -0.40 9.38 -9.84
N LEU A 146 -0.44 8.06 -9.67
CA LEU A 146 -0.50 7.39 -8.38
C LEU A 146 0.93 7.17 -7.87
N VAL A 147 1.25 7.65 -6.67
CA VAL A 147 2.51 7.35 -5.97
C VAL A 147 2.18 6.49 -4.77
N LYS A 148 2.76 5.29 -4.70
CA LYS A 148 2.55 4.32 -3.62
C LYS A 148 3.89 3.86 -3.08
N VAL A 149 4.13 4.13 -1.79
CA VAL A 149 5.39 3.89 -1.10
C VAL A 149 5.21 2.93 0.08
N ALA A 150 6.30 2.36 0.56
CA ALA A 150 6.33 1.69 1.86
C ALA A 150 6.37 2.73 2.98
N LYS A 151 5.62 2.51 4.06
CA LYS A 151 5.73 3.32 5.26
C LYS A 151 7.11 3.08 5.91
N PRO A 152 7.78 4.09 6.46
CA PRO A 152 9.11 3.91 7.06
C PRO A 152 9.15 2.87 8.19
N GLN A 153 8.07 2.75 8.96
CA GLN A 153 7.92 1.82 10.07
C GLN A 153 7.16 0.53 9.71
N GLN A 154 6.94 0.27 8.42
CA GLN A 154 6.11 -0.85 7.96
C GLN A 154 6.69 -2.21 8.36
N ASP A 155 5.87 -3.04 8.99
CA ASP A 155 6.24 -4.41 9.30
C ASP A 155 5.97 -5.31 8.08
N ARG A 156 7.05 -5.66 7.37
CA ARG A 156 7.00 -6.44 6.13
C ARG A 156 6.45 -7.85 6.31
N ARG A 157 6.28 -8.33 7.53
CA ARG A 157 5.74 -9.67 7.81
C ARG A 157 4.27 -9.79 7.41
N PHE A 158 3.54 -8.66 7.34
CA PHE A 158 2.11 -8.67 7.08
C PHE A 158 1.58 -7.44 6.32
N ASP A 159 2.38 -6.41 6.18
CA ASP A 159 1.97 -5.19 5.48
C ASP A 159 3.04 -4.78 4.45
N GLN A 160 2.86 -5.19 3.20
CA GLN A 160 3.71 -4.78 2.09
C GLN A 160 2.86 -4.06 1.03
N PRO A 161 3.33 -2.91 0.50
CA PRO A 161 2.66 -2.27 -0.60
C PRO A 161 2.47 -3.25 -1.75
N THR A 162 1.26 -3.31 -2.27
CA THR A 162 0.95 -4.24 -3.35
C THR A 162 0.17 -3.52 -4.43
N ILE A 163 0.49 -3.81 -5.68
CA ILE A 163 -0.31 -3.47 -6.86
C ILE A 163 -0.66 -4.76 -7.62
N GLY A 164 -1.79 -4.74 -8.32
CA GLY A 164 -2.25 -5.87 -9.13
C GLY A 164 -3.20 -5.40 -10.23
N LEU A 165 -3.83 -6.35 -10.91
CA LEU A 165 -4.76 -6.08 -12.02
C LEU A 165 -5.89 -5.13 -11.64
N HIS A 166 -6.38 -5.22 -10.40
CA HIS A 166 -7.43 -4.34 -9.92
C HIS A 166 -6.97 -2.88 -9.87
N THR A 167 -5.73 -2.62 -9.43
CA THR A 167 -5.15 -1.27 -9.42
C THR A 167 -5.08 -0.70 -10.84
N ILE A 168 -4.63 -1.50 -11.82
CA ILE A 168 -4.55 -1.09 -13.22
C ILE A 168 -5.96 -0.76 -13.76
N ALA A 169 -6.94 -1.63 -13.50
CA ALA A 169 -8.31 -1.40 -13.92
C ALA A 169 -8.91 -0.12 -13.31
N GLN A 170 -8.65 0.18 -12.04
CA GLN A 170 -9.09 1.43 -11.40
C GLN A 170 -8.41 2.65 -12.02
N MET A 171 -7.09 2.60 -12.24
CA MET A 171 -6.35 3.67 -12.91
C MET A 171 -6.88 3.93 -14.33
N GLN A 172 -7.12 2.88 -15.10
CA GLN A 172 -7.68 3.00 -16.45
C GLN A 172 -9.08 3.65 -16.44
N ARG A 173 -9.97 3.19 -15.57
CA ARG A 173 -11.34 3.71 -15.45
C ARG A 173 -11.40 5.17 -15.03
N THR A 174 -10.46 5.62 -14.24
CA THR A 174 -10.40 6.99 -13.71
C THR A 174 -9.47 7.92 -14.50
N GLY A 175 -8.84 7.40 -15.55
CA GLY A 175 -7.95 8.18 -16.41
C GLY A 175 -6.56 8.42 -15.85
N GLY A 176 -6.10 7.61 -14.90
CA GLY A 176 -4.73 7.64 -14.39
C GLY A 176 -3.72 7.30 -15.49
N ARG A 177 -2.54 7.91 -15.46
CA ARG A 177 -1.52 7.78 -16.50
C ARG A 177 -0.21 7.15 -16.02
N ALA A 178 0.07 7.23 -14.74
CA ALA A 178 1.30 6.65 -14.20
C ALA A 178 1.08 6.10 -12.79
N ILE A 179 1.89 5.09 -12.46
CA ILE A 179 2.00 4.51 -11.13
C ILE A 179 3.48 4.52 -10.77
N ALA A 180 3.83 5.16 -9.67
CA ALA A 180 5.16 5.08 -9.08
C ALA A 180 5.12 4.21 -7.83
N ILE A 181 6.04 3.25 -7.75
CA ILE A 181 6.16 2.29 -6.64
C ILE A 181 7.60 2.21 -6.14
N GLU A 182 7.78 1.68 -4.95
CA GLU A 182 9.09 1.57 -4.30
C GLU A 182 9.75 0.21 -4.59
N ALA A 183 10.99 0.27 -5.07
CA ALA A 183 11.79 -0.90 -5.42
C ALA A 183 12.20 -1.69 -4.17
N GLY A 184 12.11 -3.03 -4.25
CA GLY A 184 12.42 -3.92 -3.14
C GLY A 184 11.39 -3.89 -2.00
N GLU A 185 10.36 -3.04 -2.10
CA GLU A 185 9.33 -2.91 -1.08
C GLU A 185 7.93 -3.29 -1.59
N THR A 186 7.66 -3.06 -2.87
CA THR A 186 6.33 -3.25 -3.46
C THR A 186 6.22 -4.61 -4.16
N ILE A 187 5.14 -5.33 -3.87
CA ILE A 187 4.77 -6.57 -4.55
C ILE A 187 3.93 -6.23 -5.79
N ILE A 188 4.23 -6.89 -6.92
CA ILE A 188 3.38 -6.87 -8.11
C ILE A 188 2.77 -8.27 -8.27
N VAL A 189 1.48 -8.40 -7.98
CA VAL A 189 0.75 -9.67 -8.14
C VAL A 189 0.44 -9.89 -9.62
N ASP A 190 0.73 -11.09 -10.14
CA ASP A 190 0.57 -11.42 -11.56
C ASP A 190 1.32 -10.43 -12.48
N ARG A 191 2.60 -10.23 -12.18
CA ARG A 191 3.45 -9.18 -12.75
C ARG A 191 3.32 -9.05 -14.27
N ASP A 192 3.46 -10.14 -15.00
CA ASP A 192 3.47 -10.12 -16.48
C ASP A 192 2.13 -9.63 -17.03
N GLU A 193 1.04 -10.07 -16.43
CA GLU A 193 -0.30 -9.64 -16.80
C GLU A 193 -0.58 -8.18 -16.42
N VAL A 194 -0.11 -7.75 -15.25
CA VAL A 194 -0.18 -6.35 -14.80
C VAL A 194 0.54 -5.44 -15.79
N LEU A 195 1.77 -5.78 -16.18
CA LEU A 195 2.54 -4.98 -17.13
C LEU A 195 1.88 -4.96 -18.52
N ARG A 196 1.40 -6.10 -18.99
CA ARG A 196 0.68 -6.20 -20.27
C ARG A 196 -0.58 -5.31 -20.30
N GLN A 197 -1.37 -5.32 -19.22
CA GLN A 197 -2.57 -4.50 -19.12
C GLN A 197 -2.24 -3.02 -18.95
N ALA A 198 -1.21 -2.68 -18.20
CA ALA A 198 -0.73 -1.30 -18.07
C ALA A 198 -0.29 -0.73 -19.41
N ASP A 199 0.49 -1.49 -20.19
CA ASP A 199 0.92 -1.10 -21.54
C ASP A 199 -0.28 -0.91 -22.47
N ALA A 200 -1.23 -1.84 -22.47
CA ALA A 200 -2.46 -1.75 -23.28
C ALA A 200 -3.32 -0.53 -22.89
N ALA A 201 -3.31 -0.12 -21.63
CA ALA A 201 -4.02 1.06 -21.13
C ALA A 201 -3.22 2.37 -21.27
N GLY A 202 -1.96 2.32 -21.74
CA GLY A 202 -1.05 3.47 -21.81
C GLY A 202 -0.69 4.03 -20.43
N ILE A 203 -0.64 3.16 -19.42
CA ILE A 203 -0.24 3.49 -18.05
C ILE A 203 1.23 3.17 -17.87
N THR A 204 2.02 4.14 -17.47
CA THR A 204 3.44 3.96 -17.13
C THR A 204 3.58 3.45 -15.70
N ILE A 205 4.37 2.39 -15.50
CA ILE A 205 4.76 1.94 -14.15
C ILE A 205 6.25 2.22 -13.96
N VAL A 206 6.57 3.01 -12.94
CA VAL A 206 7.94 3.36 -12.56
C VAL A 206 8.21 2.82 -11.17
N CYS A 207 9.27 2.06 -11.05
CA CYS A 207 9.74 1.51 -9.78
C CYS A 207 11.03 2.23 -9.39
N LEU A 208 11.04 2.93 -8.27
CA LEU A 208 12.15 3.79 -7.85
C LEU A 208 12.81 3.26 -6.59
N SER A 209 14.14 3.27 -6.59
CA SER A 209 14.93 3.03 -5.39
C SER A 209 15.10 4.33 -4.59
N HIS A 210 15.39 4.17 -3.31
CA HIS A 210 15.65 5.32 -2.42
C HIS A 210 16.81 6.20 -2.90
N SER A 211 17.84 5.61 -3.53
CA SER A 211 18.99 6.33 -4.06
C SER A 211 18.68 7.17 -5.29
N GLU A 212 17.75 6.71 -6.15
CA GLU A 212 17.37 7.44 -7.37
C GLU A 212 16.60 8.73 -7.05
N LEU A 213 15.85 8.73 -5.96
CA LEU A 213 15.10 9.90 -5.50
C LEU A 213 15.97 10.94 -4.82
N SER A 214 17.02 10.50 -4.14
CA SER A 214 17.97 11.42 -3.50
C SER A 214 18.83 12.19 -4.52
N SER A 215 19.01 11.63 -5.72
CA SER A 215 19.75 12.29 -6.81
C SER A 215 18.92 13.29 -7.61
N CYS A 216 17.58 13.26 -7.52
CA CYS A 216 16.69 14.21 -8.19
C CYS A 216 16.39 15.45 -7.31
N ALA A 217 16.70 15.40 -6.02
CA ALA A 217 16.47 16.50 -5.06
C ALA A 217 17.68 17.42 -4.86
N ALA A 218 18.79 17.17 -5.55
CA ALA A 218 20.02 17.98 -5.56
C ALA A 218 20.15 18.74 -6.88
#